data_f73255b6747886ce282a330c28689334
#
_entry.id   f73255b6747886ce282a330c28689334
#
_cell.length_a   1.000
_cell.length_b   1.000
_cell.length_c   1.000
_cell.angle_alpha   90.00
_cell.angle_beta   90.00
_cell.angle_gamma   90.00
#
_symmetry.space_group_name_H-M   'P 1'
#
loop_
_entity.id
_entity.type
_entity.pdbx_description
1 polymer ?
#
loop_
_entity_poly.entity_id
_entity_poly.type
_entity_poly.pdbx_seq_one_letter_code
_entity_poly.pdbx_strand_id
1 'polypeptide(L)'
;MAKLHTAERVSRTDASDNYVFQRSILAYHYAAGLVSGDVLEIGTGMGYGIEIIAPSATSYTTIDKSCAYDASLPENTHFQQMEVPPIGFADESFDYVISFQVIEHIKRDKDFVKEVSRVLRKGGKFIVSTPNAPMSLTRNPWHIREYTEQQLRDLLSAGFSSIEAYGVNGNEKIMQYYEQNRRSVERIMRFDILDLQHRLPRWILQIPYDVMNRLNRRRLLESNNELTRSIKMDDYSIGEISPQSFDLYYIATK
;
A
#
# COMPACT_ATOMS: atom_id res chain seq x y z
N MET A 1 16.15 18.49 -12.30
CA MET A 1 15.40 18.80 -11.09
C MET A 1 15.16 17.49 -10.35
N ALA A 2 15.63 17.35 -9.09
CA ALA A 2 15.35 16.15 -8.31
C ALA A 2 13.83 16.01 -8.16
N LYS A 3 13.25 14.90 -8.64
CA LYS A 3 11.83 14.59 -8.39
C LYS A 3 11.62 14.57 -6.89
N LEU A 4 10.80 15.48 -6.36
CA LEU A 4 10.36 15.41 -4.97
C LEU A 4 9.73 14.01 -4.77
N HIS A 5 10.38 13.18 -3.97
CA HIS A 5 9.76 11.93 -3.54
C HIS A 5 8.58 12.29 -2.65
N THR A 6 7.37 11.99 -3.10
CA THR A 6 6.16 12.14 -2.30
C THR A 6 6.24 11.24 -1.06
N ALA A 7 5.47 11.54 -0.02
CA ALA A 7 5.39 10.70 1.19
C ALA A 7 4.95 9.25 0.89
N GLU A 8 4.30 9.04 -0.26
CA GLU A 8 3.81 7.75 -0.75
C GLU A 8 4.90 6.83 -1.33
N ARG A 9 6.02 7.40 -1.78
CA ARG A 9 7.13 6.61 -2.32
C ARG A 9 8.14 6.31 -1.23
N VAL A 10 8.10 5.10 -0.74
CA VAL A 10 8.96 4.61 0.33
C VAL A 10 10.28 4.12 -0.25
N SER A 11 11.40 4.55 0.33
CA SER A 11 12.75 4.20 -0.14
C SER A 11 13.37 3.10 0.69
N ARG A 12 13.97 2.10 0.01
CA ARG A 12 14.79 1.05 0.66
C ARG A 12 16.06 1.63 1.32
N THR A 13 16.58 2.73 0.79
CA THR A 13 17.88 3.29 1.20
C THR A 13 17.77 4.43 2.21
N ASP A 14 16.61 5.05 2.36
CA ASP A 14 16.36 6.08 3.36
C ASP A 14 15.94 5.43 4.69
N ALA A 15 16.83 5.44 5.67
CA ALA A 15 16.56 4.83 6.98
C ALA A 15 15.32 5.44 7.70
N SER A 16 14.92 6.67 7.35
CA SER A 16 13.72 7.29 7.92
C SER A 16 12.43 6.65 7.39
N ASP A 17 12.49 5.94 6.26
CA ASP A 17 11.37 5.21 5.67
C ASP A 17 11.27 3.77 6.20
N ASN A 18 12.27 3.27 6.96
CA ASN A 18 12.40 1.86 7.33
C ASN A 18 11.12 1.26 7.93
N TYR A 19 10.46 1.97 8.84
CA TYR A 19 9.19 1.55 9.45
C TYR A 19 8.11 1.21 8.40
N VAL A 20 7.92 2.08 7.42
CA VAL A 20 6.91 1.86 6.37
C VAL A 20 7.40 0.85 5.34
N PHE A 21 8.70 0.89 5.00
CA PHE A 21 9.31 -0.01 4.02
C PHE A 21 9.17 -1.48 4.45
N GLN A 22 9.54 -1.83 5.69
CA GLN A 22 9.46 -3.21 6.19
C GLN A 22 8.02 -3.74 6.20
N ARG A 23 7.06 -2.89 6.55
CA ARG A 23 5.64 -3.22 6.51
C ARG A 23 5.15 -3.47 5.06
N SER A 24 5.54 -2.62 4.13
CA SER A 24 5.16 -2.77 2.72
C SER A 24 5.72 -4.03 2.10
N ILE A 25 6.99 -4.36 2.38
CA ILE A 25 7.67 -5.54 1.85
C ILE A 25 7.02 -6.84 2.36
N LEU A 26 6.54 -6.88 3.59
CA LEU A 26 5.84 -8.05 4.12
C LEU A 26 4.66 -8.47 3.25
N ALA A 27 3.88 -7.50 2.74
CA ALA A 27 2.73 -7.79 1.87
C ALA A 27 3.16 -8.54 0.60
N TYR A 28 4.28 -8.14 -0.01
CA TYR A 28 4.85 -8.81 -1.18
C TYR A 28 5.37 -10.21 -0.86
N HIS A 29 6.13 -10.38 0.23
CA HIS A 29 6.66 -11.69 0.62
C HIS A 29 5.55 -12.68 0.95
N TYR A 30 4.49 -12.22 1.61
CA TYR A 30 3.33 -13.08 1.88
C TYR A 30 2.63 -13.49 0.60
N ALA A 31 2.40 -12.54 -0.32
CA ALA A 31 1.79 -12.82 -1.62
C ALA A 31 2.64 -13.77 -2.49
N ALA A 32 3.98 -13.67 -2.43
CA ALA A 32 4.87 -14.55 -3.20
C ALA A 32 4.70 -16.05 -2.86
N GLY A 33 4.29 -16.35 -1.62
CA GLY A 33 3.94 -17.72 -1.20
C GLY A 33 2.57 -18.22 -1.68
N LEU A 34 1.75 -17.33 -2.26
CA LEU A 34 0.37 -17.62 -2.66
C LEU A 34 0.20 -17.65 -4.18
N VAL A 35 0.96 -16.82 -4.91
CA VAL A 35 0.78 -16.61 -6.34
C VAL A 35 1.50 -17.64 -7.21
N SER A 36 0.96 -17.88 -8.37
CA SER A 36 1.56 -18.72 -9.43
C SER A 36 0.89 -18.38 -10.77
N GLY A 37 1.37 -18.93 -11.88
CA GLY A 37 0.75 -18.70 -13.20
C GLY A 37 0.91 -17.27 -13.69
N ASP A 38 -0.16 -16.70 -14.27
CA ASP A 38 -0.18 -15.35 -14.82
C ASP A 38 -0.60 -14.35 -13.75
N VAL A 39 0.31 -13.46 -13.36
CA VAL A 39 0.11 -12.48 -12.28
C VAL A 39 0.09 -11.06 -12.82
N LEU A 40 -0.91 -10.26 -12.43
CA LEU A 40 -0.97 -8.83 -12.66
C LEU A 40 -0.71 -8.07 -11.36
N GLU A 41 0.29 -7.20 -11.33
CA GLU A 41 0.45 -6.19 -10.29
C GLU A 41 -0.12 -4.85 -10.75
N ILE A 42 -0.96 -4.25 -9.92
CA ILE A 42 -1.47 -2.89 -10.12
C ILE A 42 -0.80 -1.97 -9.10
N GLY A 43 0.05 -1.07 -9.60
CA GLY A 43 0.84 -0.16 -8.78
C GLY A 43 2.29 -0.63 -8.61
N THR A 44 3.06 -0.65 -9.70
CA THR A 44 4.50 -1.02 -9.71
C THR A 44 5.33 -0.23 -8.69
N GLY A 45 4.99 1.04 -8.48
CA GLY A 45 5.69 1.91 -7.54
C GLY A 45 7.19 1.98 -7.79
N MET A 46 7.98 1.53 -6.82
CA MET A 46 9.44 1.45 -6.90
C MET A 46 9.95 0.11 -7.45
N GLY A 47 9.06 -0.81 -7.83
CA GLY A 47 9.41 -2.10 -8.43
C GLY A 47 9.75 -3.22 -7.43
N TYR A 48 9.42 -3.07 -6.16
CA TYR A 48 9.72 -4.12 -5.16
C TYR A 48 8.98 -5.44 -5.45
N GLY A 49 7.77 -5.36 -6.03
CA GLY A 49 7.02 -6.54 -6.46
C GLY A 49 7.74 -7.35 -7.53
N ILE A 50 8.45 -6.67 -8.45
CA ILE A 50 9.19 -7.33 -9.53
C ILE A 50 10.24 -8.29 -8.95
N GLU A 51 11.02 -7.85 -7.96
CA GLU A 51 12.06 -8.65 -7.34
C GLU A 51 11.49 -9.83 -6.52
N ILE A 52 10.32 -9.65 -5.90
CA ILE A 52 9.78 -10.57 -4.90
C ILE A 52 8.74 -11.53 -5.52
N ILE A 53 7.87 -11.02 -6.41
CA ILE A 53 6.74 -11.79 -6.96
C ILE A 53 7.10 -12.49 -8.27
N ALA A 54 7.85 -11.82 -9.17
CA ALA A 54 8.13 -12.39 -10.49
C ALA A 54 8.76 -13.80 -10.45
N PRO A 55 9.65 -14.14 -9.48
CA PRO A 55 10.18 -15.51 -9.36
C PRO A 55 9.12 -16.59 -9.09
N SER A 56 7.96 -16.24 -8.54
CA SER A 56 6.86 -17.17 -8.25
C SER A 56 5.83 -17.24 -9.38
N ALA A 57 5.91 -16.35 -10.37
CA ALA A 57 4.97 -16.27 -11.47
C ALA A 57 5.53 -16.95 -12.74
N THR A 58 4.65 -17.54 -13.55
CA THR A 58 4.99 -17.97 -14.92
C THR A 58 5.15 -16.74 -15.82
N SER A 59 4.22 -15.79 -15.71
CA SER A 59 4.27 -14.48 -16.37
C SER A 59 3.87 -13.41 -15.35
N TYR A 60 4.63 -12.34 -15.27
CA TYR A 60 4.38 -11.23 -14.36
C TYR A 60 4.19 -9.94 -15.14
N THR A 61 2.99 -9.42 -15.14
CA THR A 61 2.67 -8.12 -15.72
C THR A 61 2.50 -7.10 -14.60
N THR A 62 3.18 -5.97 -14.69
CA THR A 62 3.05 -4.89 -13.71
C THR A 62 2.67 -3.59 -14.38
N ILE A 63 1.72 -2.85 -13.80
CA ILE A 63 1.21 -1.60 -14.37
C ILE A 63 1.26 -0.47 -13.36
N ASP A 64 1.59 0.73 -13.83
CA ASP A 64 1.56 1.97 -13.04
C ASP A 64 1.24 3.18 -13.95
N LYS A 65 0.66 4.22 -13.41
CA LYS A 65 0.45 5.49 -14.12
C LYS A 65 1.76 6.18 -14.52
N SER A 66 2.86 5.85 -13.82
CA SER A 66 4.20 6.40 -14.09
C SER A 66 5.27 5.35 -13.86
N CYS A 67 6.23 5.25 -14.78
CA CYS A 67 7.38 4.37 -14.58
C CYS A 67 8.39 5.03 -13.62
N ALA A 68 8.71 4.34 -12.53
CA ALA A 68 9.79 4.73 -11.62
C ALA A 68 10.88 3.66 -11.51
N TYR A 69 10.70 2.50 -12.15
CA TYR A 69 11.65 1.41 -12.19
C TYR A 69 12.67 1.63 -13.31
N ASP A 70 13.95 1.60 -12.98
CA ASP A 70 15.07 1.95 -13.90
C ASP A 70 16.02 0.75 -14.16
N ALA A 71 15.71 -0.41 -13.62
CA ALA A 71 16.47 -1.63 -13.85
C ALA A 71 15.91 -2.45 -15.04
N SER A 72 16.72 -3.38 -15.57
CA SER A 72 16.24 -4.35 -16.55
C SER A 72 15.21 -5.27 -15.92
N LEU A 73 14.12 -5.52 -16.64
CA LEU A 73 13.07 -6.45 -16.20
C LEU A 73 13.53 -7.90 -16.37
N PRO A 74 13.15 -8.82 -15.45
CA PRO A 74 13.26 -10.26 -15.67
C PRO A 74 12.56 -10.71 -16.95
N GLU A 75 12.99 -11.82 -17.54
CA GLU A 75 12.44 -12.33 -18.84
C GLU A 75 10.93 -12.59 -18.80
N ASN A 76 10.41 -13.03 -17.66
CA ASN A 76 8.98 -13.27 -17.46
C ASN A 76 8.18 -12.04 -17.05
N THR A 77 8.80 -10.84 -17.04
CA THR A 77 8.19 -9.62 -16.51
C THR A 77 7.94 -8.58 -17.61
N HIS A 78 6.72 -8.03 -17.61
CA HIS A 78 6.30 -6.98 -18.55
C HIS A 78 5.76 -5.78 -17.79
N PHE A 79 6.32 -4.59 -18.04
CA PHE A 79 5.80 -3.33 -17.53
C PHE A 79 4.95 -2.63 -18.59
N GLN A 80 3.79 -2.14 -18.19
CA GLN A 80 2.97 -1.28 -19.04
C GLN A 80 2.52 -0.04 -18.27
N GLN A 81 2.75 1.14 -18.84
CA GLN A 81 2.21 2.36 -18.26
C GLN A 81 0.69 2.41 -18.49
N MET A 82 -0.07 2.47 -17.40
CA MET A 82 -1.53 2.43 -17.44
C MET A 82 -2.13 3.16 -16.23
N GLU A 83 -3.19 3.92 -16.46
CA GLU A 83 -4.03 4.48 -15.41
C GLU A 83 -5.31 3.63 -15.29
N VAL A 84 -5.69 3.27 -14.07
CA VAL A 84 -6.83 2.39 -13.79
C VAL A 84 -7.90 3.10 -12.95
N PRO A 85 -9.20 2.74 -13.07
CA PRO A 85 -9.82 1.96 -14.13
C PRO A 85 -10.05 2.77 -15.41
N PRO A 86 -10.18 2.16 -16.62
CA PRO A 86 -10.30 0.73 -16.86
C PRO A 86 -8.95 -0.01 -16.86
N ILE A 87 -8.98 -1.35 -16.79
CA ILE A 87 -7.80 -2.22 -16.95
C ILE A 87 -7.75 -2.73 -18.39
N GLY A 88 -6.73 -2.34 -19.15
CA GLY A 88 -6.61 -2.54 -20.59
C GLY A 88 -6.22 -3.97 -21.01
N PHE A 89 -6.65 -5.01 -20.28
CA PHE A 89 -6.45 -6.43 -20.61
C PHE A 89 -7.77 -7.11 -20.88
N ALA A 90 -7.73 -8.24 -21.61
CA ALA A 90 -8.90 -9.04 -21.90
C ALA A 90 -9.49 -9.68 -20.63
N ASP A 91 -10.75 -10.14 -20.73
CA ASP A 91 -11.39 -10.90 -19.68
C ASP A 91 -10.62 -12.19 -19.40
N GLU A 92 -10.59 -12.63 -18.14
CA GLU A 92 -10.02 -13.92 -17.72
C GLU A 92 -8.56 -14.14 -18.18
N SER A 93 -7.73 -13.07 -18.10
CA SER A 93 -6.32 -13.09 -18.52
C SER A 93 -5.36 -13.55 -17.42
N PHE A 94 -5.72 -13.35 -16.14
CA PHE A 94 -4.82 -13.56 -15.02
C PHE A 94 -5.35 -14.55 -14.00
N ASP A 95 -4.43 -15.31 -13.38
CA ASP A 95 -4.72 -16.19 -12.25
C ASP A 95 -4.75 -15.41 -10.94
N TYR A 96 -3.87 -14.42 -10.83
CA TYR A 96 -3.78 -13.52 -9.67
C TYR A 96 -3.70 -12.06 -10.10
N VAL A 97 -4.37 -11.20 -9.35
CA VAL A 97 -4.14 -9.76 -9.36
C VAL A 97 -3.67 -9.35 -7.97
N ILE A 98 -2.58 -8.61 -7.89
CA ILE A 98 -2.09 -8.02 -6.63
C ILE A 98 -2.12 -6.51 -6.72
N SER A 99 -2.45 -5.84 -5.60
CA SER A 99 -2.49 -4.37 -5.54
C SER A 99 -2.27 -3.91 -4.09
N PHE A 100 -1.10 -3.33 -3.81
CA PHE A 100 -0.73 -2.93 -2.46
C PHE A 100 -0.57 -1.42 -2.36
N GLN A 101 -1.32 -0.79 -1.44
CA GLN A 101 -1.34 0.65 -1.19
C GLN A 101 -1.71 1.45 -2.45
N VAL A 102 -2.79 1.05 -3.15
CA VAL A 102 -3.26 1.68 -4.39
C VAL A 102 -4.74 2.03 -4.34
N ILE A 103 -5.60 1.15 -3.82
CA ILE A 103 -7.06 1.31 -3.87
C ILE A 103 -7.53 2.59 -3.16
N GLU A 104 -6.81 3.06 -2.14
CA GLU A 104 -7.04 4.32 -1.44
C GLU A 104 -6.88 5.55 -2.33
N HIS A 105 -6.14 5.44 -3.44
CA HIS A 105 -5.95 6.49 -4.43
C HIS A 105 -6.97 6.45 -5.57
N ILE A 106 -7.79 5.41 -5.64
CA ILE A 106 -8.72 5.18 -6.75
C ILE A 106 -10.06 5.89 -6.48
N LYS A 107 -10.42 6.86 -7.33
CA LYS A 107 -11.68 7.60 -7.19
C LYS A 107 -12.91 6.72 -7.49
N ARG A 108 -12.81 5.87 -8.52
CA ARG A 108 -13.87 4.96 -8.97
C ARG A 108 -13.56 3.52 -8.50
N ASP A 109 -13.49 3.34 -7.18
CA ASP A 109 -13.11 2.07 -6.56
C ASP A 109 -14.05 0.89 -6.91
N LYS A 110 -15.35 1.15 -7.03
CA LYS A 110 -16.32 0.14 -7.48
C LYS A 110 -16.05 -0.35 -8.90
N ASP A 111 -15.70 0.59 -9.81
CA ASP A 111 -15.33 0.23 -11.18
C ASP A 111 -14.00 -0.50 -11.20
N PHE A 112 -13.05 -0.08 -10.36
CA PHE A 112 -11.76 -0.76 -10.20
C PHE A 112 -11.95 -2.22 -9.76
N VAL A 113 -12.76 -2.48 -8.73
CA VAL A 113 -13.04 -3.85 -8.26
C VAL A 113 -13.72 -4.70 -9.34
N LYS A 114 -14.65 -4.13 -10.11
CA LYS A 114 -15.27 -4.83 -11.24
C LYS A 114 -14.26 -5.19 -12.34
N GLU A 115 -13.36 -4.26 -12.68
CA GLU A 115 -12.33 -4.50 -13.69
C GLU A 115 -11.33 -5.55 -13.22
N VAL A 116 -10.91 -5.53 -11.95
CA VAL A 116 -10.06 -6.58 -11.37
C VAL A 116 -10.74 -7.94 -11.46
N SER A 117 -12.02 -8.01 -11.07
CA SER A 117 -12.79 -9.25 -11.21
C SER A 117 -12.93 -9.70 -12.68
N ARG A 118 -13.12 -8.76 -13.62
CA ARG A 118 -13.24 -9.06 -15.05
C ARG A 118 -11.97 -9.72 -15.60
N VAL A 119 -10.81 -9.16 -15.31
CA VAL A 119 -9.53 -9.67 -15.84
C VAL A 119 -9.04 -10.94 -15.16
N LEU A 120 -9.55 -11.27 -13.97
CA LEU A 120 -9.28 -12.54 -13.31
C LEU A 120 -10.02 -13.70 -13.96
N ARG A 121 -9.36 -14.84 -14.08
CA ARG A 121 -9.97 -16.13 -14.42
C ARG A 121 -10.95 -16.57 -13.35
N LYS A 122 -11.87 -17.49 -13.67
CA LYS A 122 -12.74 -18.12 -12.68
C LYS A 122 -11.90 -18.84 -11.63
N GLY A 123 -12.18 -18.59 -10.35
CA GLY A 123 -11.37 -19.09 -9.24
C GLY A 123 -10.06 -18.34 -9.02
N GLY A 124 -9.73 -17.36 -9.87
CA GLY A 124 -8.59 -16.47 -9.68
C GLY A 124 -8.73 -15.57 -8.45
N LYS A 125 -7.62 -15.08 -7.94
CA LYS A 125 -7.60 -14.36 -6.66
C LYS A 125 -7.09 -12.93 -6.82
N PHE A 126 -7.74 -12.01 -6.12
CA PHE A 126 -7.29 -10.64 -5.91
C PHE A 126 -6.69 -10.52 -4.51
N ILE A 127 -5.40 -10.16 -4.43
CA ILE A 127 -4.71 -9.91 -3.17
C ILE A 127 -4.50 -8.40 -3.06
N VAL A 128 -5.10 -7.79 -2.04
CA VAL A 128 -5.10 -6.34 -1.88
C VAL A 128 -4.71 -5.94 -0.46
N SER A 129 -3.87 -4.89 -0.34
CA SER A 129 -3.66 -4.23 0.94
C SER A 129 -3.87 -2.73 0.82
N THR A 130 -4.35 -2.13 1.91
CA THR A 130 -4.61 -0.68 2.03
C THR A 130 -4.52 -0.27 3.49
N PRO A 131 -4.22 1.00 3.82
CA PRO A 131 -4.21 1.46 5.20
C PRO A 131 -5.52 1.20 5.92
N ASN A 132 -5.44 0.78 7.18
CA ASN A 132 -6.60 0.64 8.05
C ASN A 132 -6.96 2.01 8.64
N ALA A 133 -8.11 2.55 8.28
CA ALA A 133 -8.53 3.91 8.66
C ALA A 133 -8.41 4.22 10.17
N PRO A 134 -8.75 3.31 11.12
CA PRO A 134 -8.56 3.55 12.55
C PRO A 134 -7.12 3.81 12.98
N MET A 135 -6.12 3.35 12.22
CA MET A 135 -4.70 3.52 12.55
C MET A 135 -4.06 4.75 11.90
N SER A 136 -4.79 5.47 11.08
CA SER A 136 -4.31 6.72 10.45
C SER A 136 -4.24 7.84 11.46
N LEU A 137 -3.08 8.49 11.56
CA LEU A 137 -2.84 9.57 12.55
C LEU A 137 -3.33 10.94 12.07
N THR A 138 -3.41 11.14 10.75
CA THR A 138 -3.88 12.37 10.10
C THR A 138 -4.53 12.03 8.78
N ARG A 139 -5.32 12.96 8.26
CA ARG A 139 -5.84 12.84 6.89
C ARG A 139 -4.68 12.92 5.89
N ASN A 140 -4.49 11.85 5.11
CA ASN A 140 -3.54 11.86 4.00
C ASN A 140 -4.19 12.52 2.77
N PRO A 141 -3.67 13.65 2.26
CA PRO A 141 -4.27 14.34 1.11
C PRO A 141 -4.11 13.60 -0.22
N TRP A 142 -3.24 12.61 -0.29
CA TRP A 142 -3.07 11.74 -1.46
C TRP A 142 -4.13 10.64 -1.53
N HIS A 143 -4.69 10.22 -0.38
CA HIS A 143 -5.73 9.21 -0.32
C HIS A 143 -7.10 9.81 -0.66
N ILE A 144 -7.80 9.21 -1.60
CA ILE A 144 -9.20 9.56 -1.89
C ILE A 144 -10.08 9.14 -0.71
N ARG A 145 -9.80 7.96 -0.15
CA ARG A 145 -10.41 7.43 1.07
C ARG A 145 -9.50 6.41 1.72
N GLU A 146 -9.68 6.20 2.98
CA GLU A 146 -9.16 5.06 3.71
C GLU A 146 -10.33 4.21 4.16
N TYR A 147 -10.12 2.91 4.26
CA TYR A 147 -11.19 1.94 4.52
C TYR A 147 -11.13 1.42 5.94
N THR A 148 -12.29 1.20 6.54
CA THR A 148 -12.42 0.28 7.66
C THR A 148 -12.53 -1.15 7.12
N GLU A 149 -12.36 -2.15 7.99
CA GLU A 149 -12.55 -3.57 7.65
C GLU A 149 -13.87 -3.81 6.90
N GLN A 150 -14.97 -3.34 7.47
CA GLN A 150 -16.29 -3.54 6.88
C GLN A 150 -16.45 -2.87 5.52
N GLN A 151 -15.96 -1.64 5.38
CA GLN A 151 -16.05 -0.90 4.13
C GLN A 151 -15.29 -1.59 2.98
N LEU A 152 -14.08 -2.13 3.27
CA LEU A 152 -13.33 -2.86 2.25
C LEU A 152 -13.99 -4.19 1.91
N ARG A 153 -14.50 -4.92 2.91
CA ARG A 153 -15.25 -6.16 2.72
C ARG A 153 -16.48 -5.94 1.83
N ASP A 154 -17.29 -4.91 2.13
CA ASP A 154 -18.49 -4.59 1.37
C ASP A 154 -18.15 -4.21 -0.09
N LEU A 155 -17.06 -3.45 -0.28
CA LEU A 155 -16.60 -3.08 -1.61
C LEU A 155 -16.20 -4.30 -2.43
N LEU A 156 -15.42 -5.22 -1.86
CA LEU A 156 -14.94 -6.42 -2.55
C LEU A 156 -16.07 -7.44 -2.80
N SER A 157 -17.06 -7.53 -1.90
CA SER A 157 -18.21 -8.42 -2.06
C SER A 157 -19.05 -8.15 -3.31
N ALA A 158 -18.90 -6.96 -3.91
CA ALA A 158 -19.58 -6.63 -5.16
C ALA A 158 -19.00 -7.35 -6.41
N GLY A 159 -17.79 -7.91 -6.31
CA GLY A 159 -17.09 -8.53 -7.44
C GLY A 159 -16.51 -9.92 -7.16
N PHE A 160 -16.56 -10.39 -5.89
CA PHE A 160 -15.91 -11.62 -5.46
C PHE A 160 -16.84 -12.50 -4.62
N SER A 161 -16.71 -13.81 -4.80
CA SER A 161 -17.57 -14.81 -4.16
C SER A 161 -17.11 -15.19 -2.75
N SER A 162 -15.81 -15.09 -2.47
CA SER A 162 -15.22 -15.40 -1.18
C SER A 162 -14.18 -14.35 -0.80
N ILE A 163 -14.13 -13.99 0.48
CA ILE A 163 -13.21 -12.96 0.99
C ILE A 163 -12.60 -13.45 2.30
N GLU A 164 -11.31 -13.70 2.25
CA GLU A 164 -10.46 -13.93 3.42
C GLU A 164 -9.85 -12.59 3.83
N ALA A 165 -10.00 -12.22 5.10
CA ALA A 165 -9.61 -10.92 5.61
C ALA A 165 -8.56 -11.06 6.71
N TYR A 166 -7.45 -10.39 6.54
CA TYR A 166 -6.32 -10.36 7.44
C TYR A 166 -5.91 -8.91 7.75
N GLY A 167 -5.21 -8.73 8.87
CA GLY A 167 -4.58 -7.47 9.25
C GLY A 167 -3.06 -7.57 9.23
N VAL A 168 -2.38 -6.49 8.87
CA VAL A 168 -0.95 -6.34 9.10
C VAL A 168 -0.74 -5.80 10.50
N ASN A 169 -0.18 -6.62 11.38
CA ASN A 169 0.02 -6.34 12.79
C ASN A 169 1.50 -6.09 13.10
N GLY A 170 1.79 -5.30 14.11
CA GLY A 170 3.16 -5.07 14.59
C GLY A 170 3.35 -5.60 16.00
N ASN A 171 4.56 -6.06 16.31
CA ASN A 171 4.95 -6.43 17.68
C ASN A 171 5.12 -5.18 18.59
N GLU A 172 5.55 -5.39 19.84
CA GLU A 172 5.75 -4.29 20.82
C GLU A 172 6.72 -3.21 20.32
N LYS A 173 7.79 -3.59 19.59
CA LYS A 173 8.75 -2.65 19.01
C LYS A 173 8.07 -1.71 18.00
N ILE A 174 7.22 -2.26 17.13
CA ILE A 174 6.45 -1.51 16.15
C ILE A 174 5.44 -0.60 16.84
N MET A 175 4.76 -1.10 17.85
CA MET A 175 3.81 -0.29 18.64
C MET A 175 4.53 0.84 19.38
N GLN A 176 5.73 0.61 19.91
CA GLN A 176 6.55 1.66 20.52
C GLN A 176 6.89 2.76 19.53
N TYR A 177 7.30 2.42 18.30
CA TYR A 177 7.55 3.41 17.24
C TYR A 177 6.27 4.18 16.88
N TYR A 178 5.16 3.45 16.70
CA TYR A 178 3.86 4.06 16.38
C TYR A 178 3.42 5.08 17.44
N GLU A 179 3.53 4.76 18.72
CA GLU A 179 3.18 5.66 19.81
C GLU A 179 4.06 6.92 19.85
N GLN A 180 5.34 6.78 19.55
CA GLN A 180 6.24 7.94 19.44
C GLN A 180 5.86 8.81 18.24
N ASN A 181 5.54 8.20 17.10
CA ASN A 181 5.04 8.89 15.92
C ASN A 181 3.72 9.61 16.22
N ARG A 182 2.77 8.92 16.86
CA ARG A 182 1.48 9.50 17.27
C ARG A 182 1.66 10.75 18.12
N ARG A 183 2.49 10.67 19.15
CA ARG A 183 2.79 11.83 20.02
C ARG A 183 3.46 12.98 19.26
N SER A 184 4.30 12.68 18.29
CA SER A 184 4.94 13.70 17.44
C SER A 184 3.91 14.40 16.55
N VAL A 185 3.05 13.63 15.91
CA VAL A 185 1.97 14.13 15.06
C VAL A 185 0.97 14.95 15.86
N GLU A 186 0.53 14.47 17.04
CA GLU A 186 -0.37 15.21 17.94
C GLU A 186 0.18 16.59 18.33
N ARG A 187 1.50 16.70 18.59
CA ARG A 187 2.13 17.99 18.87
C ARG A 187 2.03 18.95 17.69
N ILE A 188 2.20 18.47 16.49
CA ILE A 188 2.09 19.27 15.26
C ILE A 188 0.63 19.69 15.06
N MET A 189 -0.29 18.75 15.22
CA MET A 189 -1.72 18.96 14.99
C MET A 189 -2.36 19.92 16.02
N ARG A 190 -1.75 20.12 17.20
CA ARG A 190 -2.20 21.16 18.15
C ARG A 190 -2.20 22.57 17.56
N PHE A 191 -1.41 22.82 16.55
CA PHE A 191 -1.37 24.12 15.86
C PHE A 191 -2.42 24.25 14.75
N ASP A 192 -3.08 23.15 14.36
CA ASP A 192 -4.19 23.17 13.40
C ASP A 192 -5.54 23.49 14.07
N ILE A 193 -5.59 24.65 14.76
CA ILE A 193 -6.77 25.12 15.52
C ILE A 193 -8.01 25.30 14.61
N LEU A 194 -7.76 25.59 13.33
CA LEU A 194 -8.83 25.82 12.35
C LEU A 194 -9.28 24.54 11.62
N ASP A 195 -8.69 23.39 11.97
CA ASP A 195 -8.94 22.10 11.32
C ASP A 195 -8.76 22.18 9.79
N LEU A 196 -7.66 22.80 9.38
CA LEU A 196 -7.34 23.03 7.97
C LEU A 196 -7.18 21.74 7.18
N GLN A 197 -6.69 20.68 7.85
CA GLN A 197 -6.56 19.36 7.23
C GLN A 197 -7.88 18.81 6.69
N HIS A 198 -9.02 19.12 7.29
CA HIS A 198 -10.34 18.66 6.84
C HIS A 198 -11.08 19.71 5.99
N ARG A 199 -10.77 21.00 6.14
CA ARG A 199 -11.47 22.09 5.47
C ARG A 199 -10.86 22.48 4.13
N LEU A 200 -9.53 22.34 4.00
CA LEU A 200 -8.87 22.71 2.74
C LEU A 200 -8.99 21.61 1.67
N PRO A 201 -9.03 21.98 0.38
CA PRO A 201 -8.92 21.04 -0.72
C PRO A 201 -7.62 20.26 -0.65
N ARG A 202 -7.66 18.97 -1.01
CA ARG A 202 -6.51 18.05 -0.95
C ARG A 202 -5.26 18.58 -1.66
N TRP A 203 -5.42 19.18 -2.84
CA TRP A 203 -4.30 19.66 -3.65
C TRP A 203 -3.47 20.76 -2.95
N ILE A 204 -4.10 21.56 -2.06
CA ILE A 204 -3.38 22.55 -1.25
C ILE A 204 -2.57 21.87 -0.17
N LEU A 205 -3.05 20.76 0.36
CA LEU A 205 -2.44 20.06 1.50
C LEU A 205 -1.30 19.12 1.09
N GLN A 206 -1.19 18.70 -0.18
CA GLN A 206 -0.22 17.71 -0.62
C GLN A 206 1.23 18.11 -0.32
N ILE A 207 1.65 19.31 -0.73
CA ILE A 207 3.02 19.77 -0.51
C ILE A 207 3.32 19.97 0.99
N PRO A 208 2.50 20.68 1.78
CA PRO A 208 2.71 20.77 3.22
C PRO A 208 2.77 19.42 3.92
N TYR A 209 1.89 18.49 3.54
CA TYR A 209 1.87 17.13 4.08
C TYR A 209 3.17 16.37 3.80
N ASP A 210 3.65 16.39 2.55
CA ASP A 210 4.89 15.71 2.16
C ASP A 210 6.09 16.27 2.94
N VAL A 211 6.18 17.60 3.06
CA VAL A 211 7.25 18.25 3.82
C VAL A 211 7.18 17.87 5.30
N MET A 212 6.01 18.00 5.93
CA MET A 212 5.83 17.70 7.35
C MET A 212 6.06 16.20 7.65
N ASN A 213 5.56 15.30 6.80
CA ASN A 213 5.77 13.87 6.96
C ASN A 213 7.26 13.51 6.86
N ARG A 214 7.97 14.07 5.87
CA ARG A 214 9.40 13.83 5.70
C ARG A 214 10.22 14.39 6.87
N LEU A 215 9.90 15.57 7.35
CA LEU A 215 10.55 16.18 8.54
C LEU A 215 10.27 15.34 9.79
N ASN A 216 9.03 14.89 9.98
CA ASN A 216 8.65 14.05 11.12
C ASN A 216 9.40 12.71 11.12
N ARG A 217 9.47 12.02 9.95
CA ARG A 217 10.23 10.76 9.82
C ARG A 217 11.72 10.95 10.13
N ARG A 218 12.34 12.02 9.63
CA ARG A 218 13.76 12.35 9.95
C ARG A 218 13.95 12.62 11.42
N ARG A 219 13.08 13.41 12.04
CA ARG A 219 13.12 13.71 13.47
C ARG A 219 12.98 12.44 14.32
N LEU A 220 12.07 11.53 13.94
CA LEU A 220 11.93 10.24 14.62
C LEU A 220 13.19 9.39 14.47
N LEU A 221 13.82 9.36 13.29
CA LEU A 221 15.09 8.69 13.08
C LEU A 221 16.19 9.29 13.97
N GLU A 222 16.32 10.62 14.05
CA GLU A 222 17.33 11.29 14.87
C GLU A 222 17.13 11.04 16.36
N SER A 223 15.88 11.10 16.84
CA SER A 223 15.56 10.89 18.26
C SER A 223 15.57 9.44 18.71
N ASN A 224 15.40 8.48 17.78
CA ASN A 224 15.27 7.04 18.05
C ASN A 224 15.98 6.19 16.99
N ASN A 225 17.23 6.55 16.70
CA ASN A 225 18.00 5.95 15.60
C ASN A 225 18.10 4.41 15.72
N GLU A 226 18.42 3.91 16.93
CA GLU A 226 18.54 2.48 17.19
C GLU A 226 17.21 1.76 16.97
N LEU A 227 16.10 2.26 17.53
CA LEU A 227 14.77 1.69 17.34
C LEU A 227 14.41 1.66 15.87
N THR A 228 14.50 2.79 15.16
CA THR A 228 14.09 2.90 13.76
C THR A 228 14.89 1.96 12.85
N ARG A 229 16.22 1.87 13.04
CA ARG A 229 17.08 1.01 12.24
C ARG A 229 16.97 -0.48 12.58
N SER A 230 16.57 -0.81 13.81
CA SER A 230 16.41 -2.20 14.25
C SER A 230 15.10 -2.83 13.76
N ILE A 231 14.16 -2.03 13.22
CA ILE A 231 12.90 -2.55 12.66
C ILE A 231 13.20 -3.43 11.45
N LYS A 232 12.63 -4.63 11.46
CA LYS A 232 12.72 -5.64 10.39
C LYS A 232 11.32 -6.05 9.95
N MET A 233 11.24 -6.70 8.80
CA MET A 233 9.99 -7.26 8.28
C MET A 233 9.33 -8.21 9.29
N ASP A 234 10.12 -9.03 9.98
CA ASP A 234 9.66 -10.01 10.98
C ASP A 234 9.10 -9.37 12.27
N ASP A 235 9.24 -8.05 12.44
CA ASP A 235 8.57 -7.31 13.50
C ASP A 235 7.08 -7.05 13.15
N TYR A 236 6.68 -7.34 11.91
CA TYR A 236 5.31 -7.33 11.44
C TYR A 236 4.82 -8.75 11.12
N SER A 237 3.52 -8.94 11.15
CA SER A 237 2.87 -10.22 10.78
C SER A 237 1.55 -9.97 10.06
N ILE A 238 1.16 -10.91 9.19
CA ILE A 238 -0.19 -10.96 8.61
C ILE A 238 -0.97 -12.01 9.39
N GLY A 239 -2.09 -11.61 9.98
CA GLY A 239 -2.89 -12.46 10.86
C GLY A 239 -4.30 -11.92 11.05
N GLU A 240 -4.95 -12.29 12.15
CA GLU A 240 -6.29 -11.83 12.46
C GLU A 240 -6.37 -10.29 12.51
N ILE A 241 -7.45 -9.74 11.95
CA ILE A 241 -7.69 -8.30 11.97
C ILE A 241 -8.02 -7.86 13.40
N SER A 242 -7.40 -6.76 13.80
CA SER A 242 -7.70 -6.06 15.04
C SER A 242 -7.86 -4.55 14.78
N PRO A 243 -8.44 -3.79 15.71
CA PRO A 243 -8.46 -2.34 15.62
C PRO A 243 -7.05 -1.69 15.53
N GLN A 244 -6.02 -2.44 15.92
CA GLN A 244 -4.61 -2.01 15.89
C GLN A 244 -3.84 -2.54 14.67
N SER A 245 -4.49 -3.24 13.74
CA SER A 245 -3.87 -3.64 12.47
C SER A 245 -3.59 -2.38 11.65
N PHE A 246 -2.34 -2.23 11.20
CA PHE A 246 -1.88 -1.06 10.45
C PHE A 246 -2.45 -0.99 9.05
N ASP A 247 -2.51 -2.15 8.38
CA ASP A 247 -3.13 -2.29 7.07
C ASP A 247 -4.15 -3.42 7.09
N LEU A 248 -5.14 -3.29 6.23
CA LEU A 248 -6.03 -4.37 5.82
C LEU A 248 -5.35 -5.16 4.71
N TYR A 249 -5.37 -6.48 4.79
CA TYR A 249 -4.81 -7.39 3.79
C TYR A 249 -5.85 -8.45 3.44
N TYR A 250 -6.35 -8.43 2.22
CA TYR A 250 -7.48 -9.25 1.80
C TYR A 250 -7.12 -10.15 0.63
N ILE A 251 -7.68 -11.36 0.63
CA ILE A 251 -7.61 -12.30 -0.48
C ILE A 251 -9.05 -12.57 -0.92
N ALA A 252 -9.41 -12.07 -2.09
CA ALA A 252 -10.76 -12.20 -2.63
C ALA A 252 -10.75 -13.13 -3.84
N THR A 253 -11.62 -14.16 -3.86
CA THR A 253 -11.73 -15.15 -4.93
C THR A 253 -12.92 -14.85 -5.82
N LYS A 254 -12.71 -14.85 -7.15
CA LYS A 254 -13.74 -14.68 -8.19
C LYS A 254 -14.65 -15.88 -8.31
#